data_fead75b43307d9631a4235d80f90c381
#
_entry.id   fead75b43307d9631a4235d80f90c381
#
_cell.length_a   1.000
_cell.length_b   1.000
_cell.length_c   1.000
_cell.angle_alpha   90.00
_cell.angle_beta   90.00
_cell.angle_gamma   90.00
#
_symmetry.space_group_name_H-M   'P 1'
#
loop_
_entity.id
_entity.type
_entity.pdbx_description
1 polymer ?
#
loop_
_entity_poly.entity_id
_entity_poly.type
_entity_poly.pdbx_seq_one_letter_code
_entity_poly.pdbx_strand_id
1 'polypeptide(L)'
;SLGVRKVIFIPDKYLAQNIAKETDIEIITWDNGSCEVHELFTPEDLIEARDSVDNLKIIAHPECPPNVISEADFSGSTAKMIEWVSENKPDKVMMVTECSMSDNISAENPDVEFIRPCNLCPHMKKITLPKILDNLLYLNNEVKIDPVIAKKAFHAVDRMIKLDIS
;
A
#
# COMPACT_ATOMS: atom_id res chain seq x y z
N SER A 1 -4.92 -4.80 23.12
CA SER A 1 -3.58 -5.43 23.12
C SER A 1 -3.70 -6.94 23.04
N LEU A 2 -2.98 -7.59 22.11
CA LEU A 2 -2.95 -9.07 21.99
C LEU A 2 -2.27 -9.75 23.18
N GLY A 3 -1.57 -9.03 24.05
CA GLY A 3 -0.82 -9.56 25.18
C GLY A 3 0.33 -10.51 24.80
N VAL A 4 0.77 -10.46 23.54
CA VAL A 4 1.86 -11.29 23.00
C VAL A 4 3.12 -10.45 22.79
N ARG A 5 4.28 -11.11 22.94
CA ARG A 5 5.59 -10.47 22.71
C ARG A 5 6.18 -10.74 21.33
N LYS A 6 5.55 -11.63 20.56
CA LYS A 6 6.03 -12.08 19.27
C LYS A 6 4.87 -12.40 18.34
N VAL A 7 4.95 -11.93 17.09
CA VAL A 7 3.95 -12.20 16.04
C VAL A 7 4.64 -12.63 14.75
N ILE A 8 3.99 -13.51 13.99
CA ILE A 8 4.35 -13.78 12.59
C ILE A 8 3.56 -12.81 11.73
N PHE A 9 4.25 -12.06 10.90
CA PHE A 9 3.64 -11.06 10.02
C PHE A 9 3.75 -11.49 8.55
N ILE A 10 2.61 -11.57 7.89
CA ILE A 10 2.47 -11.87 6.46
C ILE A 10 1.49 -10.87 5.83
N PRO A 11 1.52 -10.66 4.51
CA PRO A 11 2.36 -11.32 3.51
C PRO A 11 3.63 -10.54 3.12
N ASP A 12 3.76 -9.28 3.48
CA ASP A 12 4.79 -8.38 2.97
C ASP A 12 5.93 -8.15 3.98
N LYS A 13 7.18 -8.40 3.53
CA LYS A 13 8.38 -8.29 4.37
C LYS A 13 8.71 -6.84 4.75
N TYR A 14 8.54 -5.89 3.81
CA TYR A 14 8.88 -4.49 4.04
C TYR A 14 7.87 -3.81 4.95
N LEU A 15 6.57 -4.09 4.76
CA LEU A 15 5.54 -3.66 5.70
C LEU A 15 5.85 -4.18 7.12
N ALA A 16 6.21 -5.46 7.25
CA ALA A 16 6.61 -6.04 8.54
C ALA A 16 7.82 -5.33 9.15
N GLN A 17 8.85 -5.04 8.34
CA GLN A 17 10.07 -4.34 8.79
C GLN A 17 9.78 -2.90 9.22
N ASN A 18 8.90 -2.19 8.50
CA ASN A 18 8.53 -0.82 8.83
C ASN A 18 7.70 -0.79 10.13
N ILE A 19 6.72 -1.67 10.29
CA ILE A 19 5.95 -1.80 11.53
C ILE A 19 6.83 -2.19 12.72
N ALA A 20 7.84 -3.05 12.51
CA ALA A 20 8.77 -3.46 13.58
C ALA A 20 9.52 -2.27 14.20
N LYS A 21 9.67 -1.15 13.49
CA LYS A 21 10.30 0.07 14.02
C LYS A 21 9.37 0.86 14.95
N GLU A 22 8.06 0.59 14.89
CA GLU A 22 7.03 1.32 15.63
C GLU A 22 6.52 0.57 16.87
N THR A 23 7.05 -0.63 17.15
CA THR A 23 6.58 -1.48 18.25
C THR A 23 7.73 -2.24 18.93
N ASP A 24 7.57 -2.53 20.23
CA ASP A 24 8.46 -3.40 20.97
C ASP A 24 8.14 -4.91 20.81
N ILE A 25 7.13 -5.23 19.99
CA ILE A 25 6.76 -6.63 19.70
C ILE A 25 7.75 -7.19 18.68
N GLU A 26 8.30 -8.37 18.97
CA GLU A 26 9.14 -9.09 18.01
C GLU A 26 8.31 -9.53 16.79
N ILE A 27 8.63 -8.99 15.63
CA ILE A 27 7.97 -9.32 14.37
C ILE A 27 8.83 -10.31 13.58
N ILE A 28 8.27 -11.50 13.35
CA ILE A 28 8.86 -12.51 12.47
C ILE A 28 8.33 -12.27 11.08
N THR A 29 9.20 -11.88 10.18
CA THR A 29 8.86 -11.58 8.78
C THR A 29 8.80 -12.85 7.93
N TRP A 30 8.05 -12.79 6.85
CA TRP A 30 8.11 -13.77 5.77
C TRP A 30 8.91 -13.18 4.60
N ASP A 31 10.17 -13.57 4.49
CA ASP A 31 11.13 -12.92 3.59
C ASP A 31 10.85 -13.11 2.10
N ASN A 32 9.99 -14.08 1.74
CA ASN A 32 9.63 -14.36 0.35
C ASN A 32 8.43 -13.54 -0.17
N GLY A 33 7.87 -12.66 0.64
CA GLY A 33 6.75 -11.81 0.25
C GLY A 33 7.13 -10.34 0.15
N SER A 34 6.94 -9.74 -1.03
CA SER A 34 7.03 -8.30 -1.24
C SER A 34 6.13 -7.87 -2.39
N CYS A 35 5.68 -6.63 -2.35
CA CYS A 35 4.97 -6.03 -3.48
C CYS A 35 5.97 -5.61 -4.56
N GLU A 36 5.88 -6.22 -5.76
CA GLU A 36 6.80 -5.95 -6.86
C GLU A 36 6.80 -4.47 -7.32
N VAL A 37 5.70 -3.74 -7.09
CA VAL A 37 5.62 -2.31 -7.43
C VAL A 37 6.40 -1.47 -6.41
N HIS A 38 6.19 -1.73 -5.13
CA HIS A 38 6.81 -0.96 -4.06
C HIS A 38 8.30 -1.26 -3.91
N GLU A 39 8.72 -2.49 -4.24
CA GLU A 39 10.13 -2.91 -4.23
C GLU A 39 10.99 -2.23 -5.32
N LEU A 40 10.37 -1.67 -6.35
CA LEU A 40 11.07 -0.98 -7.44
C LEU A 40 11.57 0.42 -7.06
N PHE A 41 11.03 1.03 -6.01
CA PHE A 41 11.48 2.36 -5.59
C PHE A 41 12.80 2.29 -4.82
N THR A 42 13.65 3.27 -5.07
CA THR A 42 14.94 3.42 -4.39
C THR A 42 15.01 4.77 -3.65
N PRO A 43 15.82 4.91 -2.61
CA PRO A 43 16.05 6.22 -1.96
C PRO A 43 16.55 7.27 -2.95
N GLU A 44 17.38 6.86 -3.91
CA GLU A 44 17.96 7.72 -4.94
C GLU A 44 16.88 8.37 -5.80
N ASP A 45 15.81 7.64 -6.16
CA ASP A 45 14.66 8.19 -6.90
C ASP A 45 13.98 9.33 -6.13
N LEU A 46 13.88 9.21 -4.82
CA LEU A 46 13.23 10.20 -3.96
C LEU A 46 14.11 11.45 -3.77
N ILE A 47 15.42 11.23 -3.59
CA ILE A 47 16.41 12.31 -3.47
C ILE A 47 16.48 13.10 -4.78
N GLU A 48 16.59 12.43 -5.93
CA GLU A 48 16.61 13.10 -7.23
C GLU A 48 15.33 13.90 -7.49
N ALA A 49 14.18 13.37 -7.10
CA ALA A 49 12.91 14.09 -7.21
C ALA A 49 12.89 15.37 -6.34
N ARG A 50 13.39 15.30 -5.10
CA ARG A 50 13.52 16.49 -4.22
C ARG A 50 14.46 17.53 -4.77
N ASP A 51 15.58 17.10 -5.33
CA ASP A 51 16.58 18.01 -5.90
C ASP A 51 16.08 18.70 -7.18
N SER A 52 15.16 18.04 -7.89
CA SER A 52 14.60 18.52 -9.15
C SER A 52 13.33 19.36 -8.99
N VAL A 53 12.62 19.25 -7.87
CA VAL A 53 11.31 19.87 -7.67
C VAL A 53 11.24 20.59 -6.33
N ASP A 54 11.21 21.93 -6.38
CA ASP A 54 11.09 22.75 -5.19
C ASP A 54 9.81 22.49 -4.40
N ASN A 55 9.92 22.44 -3.08
CA ASN A 55 8.82 22.25 -2.11
C ASN A 55 8.07 20.92 -2.29
N LEU A 56 8.69 19.91 -2.89
CA LEU A 56 8.11 18.59 -3.07
C LEU A 56 7.88 17.88 -1.73
N LYS A 57 6.65 17.42 -1.52
CA LYS A 57 6.31 16.47 -0.46
C LYS A 57 6.30 15.05 -1.02
N ILE A 58 6.90 14.13 -0.29
CA ILE A 58 6.97 12.72 -0.69
C ILE A 58 6.21 11.89 0.32
N ILE A 59 5.19 11.17 -0.15
CA ILE A 59 4.42 10.24 0.68
C ILE A 59 4.51 8.84 0.13
N ALA A 60 4.76 7.85 0.98
CA ALA A 60 5.08 6.49 0.57
C ALA A 60 4.17 5.44 1.17
N HIS A 61 3.90 4.38 0.41
CA HIS A 61 3.20 3.22 0.94
C HIS A 61 4.12 2.40 1.85
N PRO A 62 3.64 1.90 3.00
CA PRO A 62 4.50 1.22 3.99
C PRO A 62 5.05 -0.14 3.54
N GLU A 63 4.64 -0.64 2.37
CA GLU A 63 5.26 -1.79 1.71
C GLU A 63 6.52 -1.42 0.89
N CYS A 64 6.91 -0.14 0.85
CA CYS A 64 8.19 0.26 0.30
C CYS A 64 9.34 -0.18 1.22
N PRO A 65 10.55 -0.40 0.67
CA PRO A 65 11.74 -0.71 1.47
C PRO A 65 11.98 0.33 2.58
N PRO A 66 12.48 -0.10 3.76
CA PRO A 66 12.68 0.79 4.90
C PRO A 66 13.58 2.00 4.65
N ASN A 67 14.53 1.90 3.72
CA ASN A 67 15.37 3.00 3.30
C ASN A 67 14.63 4.01 2.40
N VAL A 68 13.65 3.57 1.63
CA VAL A 68 12.74 4.45 0.86
C VAL A 68 11.80 5.20 1.82
N ILE A 69 11.23 4.49 2.81
CA ILE A 69 10.37 5.12 3.83
C ILE A 69 11.12 6.19 4.62
N SER A 70 12.42 6.00 4.89
CA SER A 70 13.22 7.02 5.62
C SER A 70 13.37 8.34 4.86
N GLU A 71 13.23 8.35 3.55
CA GLU A 71 13.27 9.54 2.70
C GLU A 71 11.90 10.20 2.50
N ALA A 72 10.81 9.59 2.93
CA ALA A 72 9.45 10.11 2.77
C ALA A 72 9.07 11.08 3.92
N ASP A 73 8.26 12.10 3.60
CA ASP A 73 7.68 13.02 4.61
C ASP A 73 6.54 12.35 5.39
N PHE A 74 5.89 11.37 4.78
CA PHE A 74 4.81 10.61 5.40
C PHE A 74 4.77 9.18 4.85
N SER A 75 4.39 8.23 5.69
CA SER A 75 4.09 6.86 5.28
C SER A 75 2.75 6.40 5.85
N GLY A 76 1.94 5.77 5.01
CA GLY A 76 0.63 5.27 5.43
C GLY A 76 -0.07 4.43 4.37
N SER A 77 -1.13 3.74 4.79
CA SER A 77 -1.99 3.00 3.87
C SER A 77 -2.55 3.91 2.77
N THR A 78 -3.08 3.33 1.70
CA THR A 78 -3.72 4.08 0.62
C THR A 78 -4.76 5.08 1.14
N ALA A 79 -5.61 4.68 2.10
CA ALA A 79 -6.59 5.56 2.72
C ALA A 79 -5.92 6.72 3.50
N LYS A 80 -4.84 6.43 4.23
CA LYS A 80 -4.09 7.45 4.98
C LYS A 80 -3.33 8.41 4.07
N MET A 81 -2.86 7.95 2.93
CA MET A 81 -2.24 8.83 1.93
C MET A 81 -3.26 9.80 1.32
N ILE A 82 -4.47 9.33 1.01
CA ILE A 82 -5.59 10.17 0.54
C ILE A 82 -5.94 11.23 1.59
N GLU A 83 -6.15 10.81 2.84
CA GLU A 83 -6.45 11.69 3.97
C GLU A 83 -5.36 12.76 4.15
N TRP A 84 -4.09 12.35 4.13
CA TRP A 84 -2.95 13.24 4.28
C TRP A 84 -2.90 14.33 3.21
N VAL A 85 -3.10 13.99 1.92
CA VAL A 85 -3.14 14.97 0.83
C VAL A 85 -4.30 15.95 1.01
N SER A 86 -5.48 15.45 1.36
CA SER A 86 -6.69 16.27 1.53
C SER A 86 -6.59 17.23 2.72
N GLU A 87 -5.90 16.82 3.79
CA GLU A 87 -5.71 17.65 5.00
C GLU A 87 -4.56 18.67 4.85
N ASN A 88 -3.43 18.23 4.28
CA ASN A 88 -2.22 19.06 4.21
C ASN A 88 -2.17 19.96 2.97
N LYS A 89 -2.88 19.59 1.89
CA LYS A 89 -2.95 20.34 0.62
C LYS A 89 -1.59 20.88 0.17
N PRO A 90 -0.58 20.02 -0.01
CA PRO A 90 0.73 20.45 -0.44
C PRO A 90 0.67 21.05 -1.84
N ASP A 91 1.52 22.01 -2.17
CA ASP A 91 1.62 22.54 -3.53
C ASP A 91 1.98 21.43 -4.52
N LYS A 92 2.93 20.56 -4.13
CA LYS A 92 3.42 19.44 -4.94
C LYS A 92 3.58 18.18 -4.09
N VAL A 93 3.13 17.05 -4.62
CA VAL A 93 3.27 15.76 -3.93
C VAL A 93 3.71 14.65 -4.90
N MET A 94 4.69 13.86 -4.46
CA MET A 94 5.07 12.60 -5.09
C MET A 94 4.49 11.45 -4.28
N MET A 95 3.76 10.58 -4.95
CA MET A 95 3.18 9.40 -4.34
C MET A 95 4.00 8.16 -4.70
N VAL A 96 4.70 7.61 -3.71
CA VAL A 96 5.56 6.43 -3.86
C VAL A 96 4.71 5.18 -3.65
N THR A 97 3.93 4.87 -4.68
CA THR A 97 3.01 3.72 -4.76
C THR A 97 2.64 3.45 -6.23
N GLU A 98 1.65 2.57 -6.47
CA GLU A 98 1.13 2.30 -7.82
C GLU A 98 0.58 3.56 -8.47
N CYS A 99 0.98 3.79 -9.71
CA CYS A 99 0.78 5.04 -10.44
C CYS A 99 -0.69 5.50 -10.55
N SER A 100 -1.62 4.57 -10.73
CA SER A 100 -3.05 4.89 -10.89
C SER A 100 -3.69 5.47 -9.63
N MET A 101 -3.06 5.33 -8.48
CA MET A 101 -3.56 5.91 -7.24
C MET A 101 -3.55 7.45 -7.30
N SER A 102 -2.53 8.04 -7.92
CA SER A 102 -2.46 9.48 -8.11
C SER A 102 -3.62 10.03 -8.94
N ASP A 103 -4.14 9.26 -9.90
CA ASP A 103 -5.26 9.68 -10.75
C ASP A 103 -6.54 9.88 -9.94
N ASN A 104 -6.81 8.96 -9.00
CA ASN A 104 -7.99 9.05 -8.15
C ASN A 104 -7.92 10.26 -7.20
N ILE A 105 -6.75 10.49 -6.59
CA ILE A 105 -6.57 11.56 -5.60
C ILE A 105 -6.54 12.93 -6.26
N SER A 106 -5.93 13.04 -7.45
CA SER A 106 -5.85 14.31 -8.18
C SER A 106 -7.22 14.83 -8.61
N ALA A 107 -8.16 13.94 -8.88
CA ALA A 107 -9.53 14.34 -9.21
C ALA A 107 -10.25 15.06 -8.03
N GLU A 108 -9.92 14.69 -6.80
CA GLU A 108 -10.47 15.30 -5.58
C GLU A 108 -9.64 16.47 -5.05
N ASN A 109 -8.39 16.63 -5.53
CA ASN A 109 -7.45 17.67 -5.12
C ASN A 109 -6.86 18.39 -6.35
N PRO A 110 -7.67 19.16 -7.10
CA PRO A 110 -7.25 19.76 -8.38
C PRO A 110 -6.18 20.85 -8.22
N ASP A 111 -6.02 21.41 -7.04
CA ASP A 111 -5.03 22.45 -6.74
C ASP A 111 -3.65 21.88 -6.36
N VAL A 112 -3.52 20.56 -6.22
CA VAL A 112 -2.28 19.87 -5.87
C VAL A 112 -1.61 19.33 -7.14
N GLU A 113 -0.33 19.68 -7.34
CA GLU A 113 0.46 19.13 -8.43
C GLU A 113 1.02 17.74 -8.03
N PHE A 114 0.66 16.70 -8.80
CA PHE A 114 1.11 15.33 -8.58
C PHE A 114 2.33 15.00 -9.45
N ILE A 115 3.48 14.84 -8.82
CA ILE A 115 4.69 14.31 -9.44
C ILE A 115 4.60 12.79 -9.44
N ARG A 116 4.68 12.15 -10.61
CA ARG A 116 4.36 10.73 -10.77
C ARG A 116 5.58 9.89 -11.11
N PRO A 117 6.16 9.17 -10.15
CA PRO A 117 7.00 8.02 -10.47
C PRO A 117 6.07 6.92 -10.98
N CYS A 118 6.17 6.52 -12.25
CA CYS A 118 5.14 5.68 -12.84
C CYS A 118 5.49 4.18 -12.79
N ASN A 119 5.30 3.55 -11.64
CA ASN A 119 5.34 2.10 -11.50
C ASN A 119 3.92 1.54 -11.55
N LEU A 120 3.62 0.79 -12.62
CA LEU A 120 2.31 0.17 -12.85
C LEU A 120 2.33 -1.29 -12.39
N CYS A 121 1.29 -1.71 -11.69
CA CYS A 121 1.13 -3.11 -11.31
C CYS A 121 0.66 -3.97 -12.51
N PRO A 122 1.47 -4.90 -13.02
CA PRO A 122 1.09 -5.75 -14.16
C PRO A 122 -0.06 -6.69 -13.82
N HIS A 123 -0.26 -7.03 -12.55
CA HIS A 123 -1.37 -7.87 -12.09
C HIS A 123 -2.69 -7.10 -12.09
N MET A 124 -2.71 -5.88 -11.54
CA MET A 124 -3.90 -5.03 -11.55
C MET A 124 -4.32 -4.67 -12.97
N LYS A 125 -3.37 -4.44 -13.88
CA LYS A 125 -3.65 -4.09 -15.29
C LYS A 125 -4.27 -5.24 -16.11
N LYS A 126 -4.31 -6.47 -15.58
CA LYS A 126 -5.07 -7.59 -16.17
C LYS A 126 -6.58 -7.41 -16.02
N ILE A 127 -7.03 -6.62 -15.05
CA ILE A 127 -8.44 -6.29 -14.82
C ILE A 127 -8.79 -5.09 -15.69
N THR A 128 -9.69 -5.26 -16.64
CA THR A 128 -10.11 -4.22 -17.56
C THR A 128 -11.63 -4.01 -17.52
N LEU A 129 -12.11 -2.83 -17.89
CA LEU A 129 -13.56 -2.54 -17.93
C LEU A 129 -14.34 -3.54 -18.79
N PRO A 130 -13.87 -3.97 -19.98
CA PRO A 130 -14.55 -5.01 -20.75
C PRO A 130 -14.68 -6.33 -19.99
N LYS A 131 -13.62 -6.77 -19.28
CA LYS A 131 -13.66 -8.01 -18.47
C LYS A 131 -14.62 -7.89 -17.29
N ILE A 132 -14.70 -6.73 -16.66
CA ILE A 132 -15.67 -6.47 -15.58
C ILE A 132 -17.08 -6.56 -16.13
N LEU A 133 -17.37 -5.90 -17.26
CA LEU A 133 -18.67 -5.95 -17.91
C LEU A 133 -19.05 -7.40 -18.30
N ASP A 134 -18.13 -8.15 -18.89
CA ASP A 134 -18.32 -9.53 -19.27
C ASP A 134 -18.69 -10.42 -18.07
N ASN A 135 -17.97 -10.26 -16.96
CA ASN A 135 -18.29 -10.98 -15.72
C ASN A 135 -19.66 -10.61 -15.15
N LEU A 136 -20.07 -9.35 -15.23
CA LEU A 136 -21.40 -8.92 -14.76
C LEU A 136 -22.53 -9.41 -15.64
N LEU A 137 -22.33 -9.47 -16.95
CA LEU A 137 -23.35 -9.93 -17.90
C LEU A 137 -23.52 -11.46 -17.89
N TYR A 138 -22.42 -12.21 -17.78
CA TYR A 138 -22.42 -13.67 -18.00
C TYR A 138 -22.12 -14.47 -16.73
N LEU A 139 -21.77 -13.81 -15.61
CA LEU A 139 -21.41 -14.45 -14.34
C LEU A 139 -20.35 -15.56 -14.49
N ASN A 140 -19.41 -15.33 -15.43
CA ASN A 140 -18.31 -16.26 -15.70
C ASN A 140 -17.14 -16.04 -14.73
N ASN A 141 -16.11 -16.90 -14.80
CA ASN A 141 -14.93 -16.85 -13.92
C ASN A 141 -15.24 -16.98 -12.43
N GLU A 142 -16.26 -17.77 -12.07
CA GLU A 142 -16.56 -18.06 -10.66
C GLU A 142 -15.35 -18.62 -9.92
N VAL A 143 -14.99 -17.99 -8.81
CA VAL A 143 -13.92 -18.49 -7.92
C VAL A 143 -14.51 -19.52 -6.96
N LYS A 144 -14.05 -20.77 -7.05
CA LYS A 144 -14.46 -21.86 -6.15
C LYS A 144 -13.34 -22.15 -5.16
N ILE A 145 -13.68 -22.07 -3.87
CA ILE A 145 -12.75 -22.34 -2.77
C ILE A 145 -13.27 -23.58 -2.02
N ASP A 146 -12.37 -24.48 -1.67
CA ASP A 146 -12.70 -25.61 -0.80
C ASP A 146 -13.39 -25.13 0.48
N PRO A 147 -14.56 -25.68 0.87
CA PRO A 147 -15.31 -25.17 2.03
C PRO A 147 -14.55 -25.23 3.36
N VAL A 148 -13.64 -26.22 3.53
CA VAL A 148 -12.84 -26.34 4.75
C VAL A 148 -11.78 -25.22 4.80
N ILE A 149 -11.15 -24.91 3.66
CA ILE A 149 -10.20 -23.80 3.54
C ILE A 149 -10.94 -22.46 3.75
N ALA A 150 -12.08 -22.27 3.09
CA ALA A 150 -12.89 -21.06 3.22
C ALA A 150 -13.28 -20.79 4.68
N LYS A 151 -13.72 -21.83 5.41
CA LYS A 151 -14.08 -21.69 6.84
C LYS A 151 -12.89 -21.28 7.71
N LYS A 152 -11.70 -21.86 7.48
CA LYS A 152 -10.49 -21.52 8.22
C LYS A 152 -10.02 -20.10 7.93
N ALA A 153 -10.03 -19.70 6.65
CA ALA A 153 -9.66 -18.37 6.21
C ALA A 153 -10.61 -17.31 6.78
N PHE A 154 -11.92 -17.56 6.70
CA PHE A 154 -12.94 -16.69 7.31
C PHE A 154 -12.71 -16.50 8.81
N HIS A 155 -12.41 -17.59 9.54
CA HIS A 155 -12.16 -17.52 10.98
C HIS A 155 -10.92 -16.64 11.30
N ALA A 156 -9.86 -16.73 10.49
CA ALA A 156 -8.66 -15.92 10.68
C ALA A 156 -8.96 -14.41 10.48
N VAL A 157 -9.67 -14.06 9.39
CA VAL A 157 -10.07 -12.68 9.10
C VAL A 157 -11.05 -12.14 10.14
N ASP A 158 -12.08 -12.94 10.52
CA ASP A 158 -13.07 -12.56 11.52
C ASP A 158 -12.43 -12.25 12.89
N ARG A 159 -11.44 -13.05 13.30
CA ARG A 159 -10.67 -12.78 14.52
C ARG A 159 -9.87 -11.48 14.43
N MET A 160 -9.25 -11.21 13.28
CA MET A 160 -8.49 -9.98 13.06
C MET A 160 -9.40 -8.73 13.16
N ILE A 161 -10.59 -8.79 12.52
CA ILE A 161 -11.55 -7.67 12.55
C ILE A 161 -12.13 -7.45 13.95
N LYS A 162 -12.30 -8.52 14.73
CA LYS A 162 -12.85 -8.49 16.10
C LYS A 162 -11.81 -8.19 17.18
N LEU A 163 -10.54 -8.02 16.82
CA LEU A 163 -9.55 -7.55 17.77
C LEU A 163 -9.89 -6.13 18.20
N ASP A 164 -10.20 -5.98 19.47
CA ASP A 164 -10.44 -4.68 20.08
C ASP A 164 -9.13 -3.88 20.10
N ILE A 165 -9.08 -2.78 19.37
CA ILE A 165 -7.94 -1.88 19.25
C ILE A 165 -8.05 -0.78 20.32
N SER A 166 -8.68 -1.08 21.44
CA SER A 166 -8.75 -0.16 22.60
C SER A 166 -7.44 -0.06 23.37
#